data_42d1a67ce44aa09d525f8b2fd33265f4
#
_entry.id   42d1a67ce44aa09d525f8b2fd33265f4
#
_cell.length_a   1.000
_cell.length_b   1.000
_cell.length_c   1.000
_cell.angle_alpha   90.00
_cell.angle_beta   90.00
_cell.angle_gamma   90.00
#
_symmetry.space_group_name_H-M   'P 1'
#
loop_
_entity.id
_entity.type
_entity.pdbx_description
1 polymer ?
#
loop_
_entity_poly.entity_id
_entity_poly.type
_entity_poly.pdbx_seq_one_letter_code
_entity_poly.pdbx_strand_id
1 'polypeptide(L)'
;MQMLKERWQQFSQRERIVVAAGGAMVVAALVFLLIVDPLMASIDKLDRHAKRKAKDSQELALVAQEYVVKQARITNVEQRMPSPPAQFSLLAFMEEATTTAQIRDRIVGLQPQAPVVVQGYQETAVDLRVDGVSLPQLLALLAAIEQAPYDVQVHHLQIKPKYDNPVNLDATLRIVTYAKV
;
A
#
# COMPACT_ATOMS: atom_id res chain seq x y z
N MET A 1 46.82 -53.85 -11.88
CA MET A 1 45.68 -54.80 -11.83
C MET A 1 46.08 -56.27 -11.61
N GLN A 2 47.33 -56.68 -11.86
CA GLN A 2 47.76 -58.09 -11.68
C GLN A 2 48.01 -58.46 -10.20
N MET A 3 48.51 -57.54 -9.37
CA MET A 3 48.77 -57.81 -7.93
C MET A 3 47.50 -58.09 -7.08
N LEU A 4 46.33 -57.60 -7.48
CA LEU A 4 45.07 -57.89 -6.80
C LEU A 4 44.57 -59.32 -7.11
N LYS A 5 44.83 -59.86 -8.29
CA LYS A 5 44.41 -61.19 -8.70
C LYS A 5 45.20 -62.29 -8.00
N GLU A 6 46.52 -62.08 -7.72
CA GLU A 6 47.37 -63.07 -7.06
C GLU A 6 47.03 -63.20 -5.56
N ARG A 7 46.66 -62.11 -4.90
CA ARG A 7 46.21 -62.16 -3.50
C ARG A 7 44.85 -62.84 -3.30
N TRP A 8 43.99 -62.75 -4.32
CA TRP A 8 42.67 -63.39 -4.29
C TRP A 8 42.72 -64.90 -4.33
N GLN A 9 43.80 -65.52 -4.86
CA GLN A 9 43.96 -66.97 -4.96
C GLN A 9 44.43 -67.64 -3.65
N GLN A 10 44.95 -66.85 -2.73
CA GLN A 10 45.47 -67.35 -1.42
C GLN A 10 44.39 -67.37 -0.33
N PHE A 11 43.19 -66.80 -0.54
CA PHE A 11 42.12 -66.85 0.43
C PHE A 11 41.35 -68.17 0.40
N SER A 12 41.09 -68.70 1.63
CA SER A 12 40.20 -69.85 1.83
C SER A 12 38.80 -69.57 1.27
N GLN A 13 38.10 -70.61 0.82
CA GLN A 13 36.72 -70.44 0.29
C GLN A 13 35.80 -69.67 1.25
N ARG A 14 35.98 -69.82 2.56
CA ARG A 14 35.22 -69.12 3.61
C ARG A 14 35.54 -67.63 3.63
N GLU A 15 36.80 -67.26 3.48
CA GLU A 15 37.22 -65.86 3.46
C GLU A 15 36.73 -65.10 2.21
N ARG A 16 36.68 -65.78 1.07
CA ARG A 16 36.12 -65.19 -0.17
C ARG A 16 34.64 -64.87 -0.02
N ILE A 17 33.88 -65.73 0.64
CA ILE A 17 32.44 -65.47 0.89
C ILE A 17 32.26 -64.28 1.82
N VAL A 18 33.07 -64.14 2.87
CA VAL A 18 32.99 -63.01 3.82
C VAL A 18 33.36 -61.72 3.15
N VAL A 19 34.44 -61.68 2.36
CA VAL A 19 34.86 -60.49 1.61
C VAL A 19 33.84 -60.11 0.54
N ALA A 20 33.26 -61.10 -0.17
CA ALA A 20 32.20 -60.81 -1.16
C ALA A 20 30.91 -60.32 -0.52
N ALA A 21 30.51 -60.89 0.62
CA ALA A 21 29.35 -60.42 1.38
C ALA A 21 29.57 -59.03 1.96
N GLY A 22 30.75 -58.75 2.51
CA GLY A 22 31.13 -57.41 2.99
C GLY A 22 31.15 -56.36 1.86
N GLY A 23 31.72 -56.72 0.70
CA GLY A 23 31.72 -55.87 -0.52
C GLY A 23 30.31 -55.60 -1.02
N ALA A 24 29.46 -56.62 -1.09
CA ALA A 24 28.08 -56.48 -1.50
C ALA A 24 27.29 -55.56 -0.51
N MET A 25 27.55 -55.68 0.77
CA MET A 25 26.90 -54.80 1.78
C MET A 25 27.34 -53.34 1.66
N VAL A 26 28.61 -53.08 1.39
CA VAL A 26 29.14 -51.73 1.16
C VAL A 26 28.54 -51.13 -0.12
N VAL A 27 28.46 -51.90 -1.21
CA VAL A 27 27.84 -51.48 -2.46
C VAL A 27 26.33 -51.18 -2.27
N ALA A 28 25.63 -52.03 -1.55
CA ALA A 28 24.22 -51.80 -1.20
C ALA A 28 24.01 -50.56 -0.38
N ALA A 29 24.88 -50.29 0.64
CA ALA A 29 24.84 -49.09 1.41
C ALA A 29 25.14 -47.81 0.58
N LEU A 30 26.13 -47.89 -0.31
CA LEU A 30 26.42 -46.77 -1.25
C LEU A 30 25.28 -46.49 -2.20
N VAL A 31 24.64 -47.50 -2.75
CA VAL A 31 23.48 -47.39 -3.62
C VAL A 31 22.30 -46.79 -2.85
N PHE A 32 22.09 -47.22 -1.63
CA PHE A 32 21.04 -46.67 -0.76
C PHE A 32 21.28 -45.18 -0.48
N LEU A 33 22.49 -44.79 -0.07
CA LEU A 33 22.85 -43.39 0.22
C LEU A 33 22.78 -42.48 -1.02
N LEU A 34 23.23 -43.01 -2.18
CA LEU A 34 23.31 -42.19 -3.44
C LEU A 34 21.97 -42.05 -4.16
N ILE A 35 21.04 -42.99 -4.00
CA ILE A 35 19.79 -43.03 -4.77
C ILE A 35 18.60 -42.68 -3.88
N VAL A 36 18.51 -43.22 -2.68
CA VAL A 36 17.31 -43.06 -1.81
C VAL A 36 17.30 -41.71 -1.12
N ASP A 37 18.45 -41.26 -0.62
CA ASP A 37 18.56 -39.96 0.08
C ASP A 37 18.21 -38.73 -0.82
N PRO A 38 18.74 -38.62 -2.05
CA PRO A 38 18.38 -37.50 -2.93
C PRO A 38 16.94 -37.57 -3.43
N LEU A 39 16.35 -38.76 -3.56
CA LEU A 39 14.92 -38.89 -3.93
C LEU A 39 14.01 -38.35 -2.81
N MET A 40 14.26 -38.72 -1.56
CA MET A 40 13.50 -38.23 -0.41
C MET A 40 13.64 -36.72 -0.24
N ALA A 41 14.85 -36.17 -0.39
CA ALA A 41 15.11 -34.74 -0.33
C ALA A 41 14.40 -33.95 -1.46
N SER A 42 14.18 -34.56 -2.60
CA SER A 42 13.46 -33.94 -3.74
C SER A 42 11.96 -33.87 -3.48
N ILE A 43 11.37 -34.89 -2.88
CA ILE A 43 9.95 -34.92 -2.51
C ILE A 43 9.65 -33.84 -1.47
N ASP A 44 10.49 -33.71 -0.45
CA ASP A 44 10.36 -32.67 0.58
C ASP A 44 10.46 -31.24 0.01
N LYS A 45 11.28 -31.03 -1.01
CA LYS A 45 11.39 -29.75 -1.69
C LYS A 45 10.12 -29.39 -2.47
N LEU A 46 9.54 -30.37 -3.18
CA LEU A 46 8.28 -30.17 -3.91
C LEU A 46 7.12 -29.83 -2.95
N ASP A 47 7.03 -30.52 -1.83
CA ASP A 47 5.95 -30.31 -0.85
C ASP A 47 6.07 -28.91 -0.18
N ARG A 48 7.30 -28.48 0.10
CA ARG A 48 7.56 -27.11 0.59
C ARG A 48 7.24 -26.04 -0.45
N HIS A 49 7.53 -26.29 -1.72
CA HIS A 49 7.18 -25.35 -2.81
C HIS A 49 5.67 -25.28 -3.04
N ALA A 50 4.97 -26.40 -2.97
CA ALA A 50 3.51 -26.43 -3.08
C ALA A 50 2.84 -25.69 -1.91
N LYS A 51 3.31 -25.89 -0.67
CA LYS A 51 2.81 -25.19 0.52
C LYS A 51 3.10 -23.70 0.50
N ARG A 52 4.27 -23.27 -0.01
CA ARG A 52 4.57 -21.84 -0.19
C ARG A 52 3.65 -21.20 -1.22
N LYS A 53 3.49 -21.81 -2.40
CA LYS A 53 2.58 -21.28 -3.43
C LYS A 53 1.13 -21.22 -2.95
N ALA A 54 0.68 -22.17 -2.14
CA ALA A 54 -0.65 -22.14 -1.56
C ALA A 54 -0.81 -20.98 -0.54
N LYS A 55 0.22 -20.71 0.27
CA LYS A 55 0.23 -19.54 1.16
C LYS A 55 0.24 -18.22 0.38
N ASP A 56 1.12 -18.09 -0.59
CA ASP A 56 1.23 -16.89 -1.42
C ASP A 56 -0.10 -16.60 -2.14
N SER A 57 -0.81 -17.63 -2.62
CA SER A 57 -2.12 -17.46 -3.23
C SER A 57 -3.21 -17.06 -2.24
N GLN A 58 -3.15 -17.53 -0.99
CA GLN A 58 -4.07 -17.10 0.06
C GLN A 58 -3.82 -15.65 0.50
N GLU A 59 -2.55 -15.25 0.63
CA GLU A 59 -2.19 -13.86 0.95
C GLU A 59 -2.61 -12.92 -0.18
N LEU A 60 -2.40 -13.30 -1.43
CA LEU A 60 -2.88 -12.55 -2.60
C LEU A 60 -4.42 -12.43 -2.63
N ALA A 61 -5.14 -13.49 -2.26
CA ALA A 61 -6.60 -13.47 -2.21
C ALA A 61 -7.10 -12.54 -1.10
N LEU A 62 -6.45 -12.51 0.07
CA LEU A 62 -6.78 -11.59 1.16
C LEU A 62 -6.52 -10.12 0.76
N VAL A 63 -5.38 -9.83 0.16
CA VAL A 63 -5.06 -8.49 -0.34
C VAL A 63 -6.03 -8.06 -1.44
N ALA A 64 -6.39 -8.96 -2.35
CA ALA A 64 -7.37 -8.69 -3.39
C ALA A 64 -8.77 -8.41 -2.81
N GLN A 65 -9.21 -9.17 -1.80
CA GLN A 65 -10.47 -8.89 -1.10
C GLN A 65 -10.46 -7.53 -0.40
N GLU A 66 -9.36 -7.20 0.29
CA GLU A 66 -9.21 -5.90 0.94
C GLU A 66 -9.25 -4.76 -0.09
N TYR A 67 -8.62 -4.96 -1.25
CA TYR A 67 -8.66 -3.99 -2.35
C TYR A 67 -10.07 -3.80 -2.91
N VAL A 68 -10.81 -4.88 -3.14
CA VAL A 68 -12.20 -4.84 -3.62
C VAL A 68 -13.12 -4.14 -2.61
N VAL A 69 -12.94 -4.41 -1.31
CA VAL A 69 -13.74 -3.75 -0.26
C VAL A 69 -13.41 -2.25 -0.18
N LYS A 70 -12.14 -1.87 -0.28
CA LYS A 70 -11.73 -0.46 -0.33
C LYS A 70 -12.28 0.24 -1.57
N GLN A 71 -12.17 -0.41 -2.74
CA GLN A 71 -12.72 0.10 -4.00
C GLN A 71 -14.24 0.30 -3.93
N ALA A 72 -14.97 -0.70 -3.39
CA ALA A 72 -16.41 -0.60 -3.23
C ALA A 72 -16.82 0.52 -2.25
N ARG A 73 -16.04 0.79 -1.22
CA ARG A 73 -16.27 1.93 -0.32
C ARG A 73 -16.07 3.26 -1.03
N ILE A 74 -15.01 3.40 -1.82
CA ILE A 74 -14.73 4.60 -2.61
C ILE A 74 -15.88 4.84 -3.60
N THR A 75 -16.29 3.82 -4.37
CA THR A 75 -17.39 3.93 -5.33
C THR A 75 -18.73 4.27 -4.66
N ASN A 76 -19.02 3.74 -3.46
CA ASN A 76 -20.21 4.09 -2.71
C ASN A 76 -20.18 5.53 -2.19
N VAL A 77 -19.03 6.04 -1.80
CA VAL A 77 -18.85 7.44 -1.39
C VAL A 77 -19.01 8.37 -2.59
N GLU A 78 -18.37 8.05 -3.71
CA GLU A 78 -18.50 8.80 -4.98
C GLU A 78 -19.94 8.85 -5.49
N GLN A 79 -20.70 7.75 -5.35
CA GLN A 79 -22.13 7.71 -5.75
C GLN A 79 -23.06 8.52 -4.82
N ARG A 80 -22.64 8.74 -3.59
CA ARG A 80 -23.43 9.49 -2.58
C ARG A 80 -23.11 10.97 -2.54
N MET A 81 -21.95 11.38 -3.07
CA MET A 81 -21.60 12.80 -3.20
C MET A 81 -22.13 13.33 -4.53
N PRO A 82 -23.09 14.25 -4.53
CA PRO A 82 -23.52 14.89 -5.76
C PRO A 82 -22.34 15.63 -6.35
N SER A 83 -22.01 15.32 -7.60
CA SER A 83 -21.03 16.13 -8.36
C SER A 83 -21.50 17.57 -8.35
N PRO A 84 -20.61 18.53 -8.13
CA PRO A 84 -21.01 19.93 -8.17
C PRO A 84 -21.64 20.24 -9.53
N PRO A 85 -22.75 20.98 -9.57
CA PRO A 85 -23.36 21.36 -10.82
C PRO A 85 -22.38 22.22 -11.64
N ALA A 86 -22.52 22.22 -12.96
CA ALA A 86 -21.64 22.97 -13.84
C ALA A 86 -21.55 24.48 -13.51
N GLN A 87 -22.49 24.99 -12.74
CA GLN A 87 -22.54 26.39 -12.29
C GLN A 87 -21.94 26.58 -10.86
N PHE A 88 -21.43 25.51 -10.20
CA PHE A 88 -20.83 25.67 -8.89
C PHE A 88 -19.48 26.40 -9.01
N SER A 89 -19.37 27.50 -8.30
CA SER A 89 -18.13 28.27 -8.20
C SER A 89 -17.51 28.04 -6.81
N LEU A 90 -16.38 27.33 -6.77
CA LEU A 90 -15.62 27.14 -5.53
C LEU A 90 -15.19 28.49 -4.91
N LEU A 91 -14.87 29.49 -5.77
CA LEU A 91 -14.51 30.84 -5.31
C LEU A 91 -15.68 31.51 -4.60
N ALA A 92 -16.88 31.50 -5.19
CA ALA A 92 -18.08 32.09 -4.58
C ALA A 92 -18.45 31.40 -3.26
N PHE A 93 -18.33 30.06 -3.22
CA PHE A 93 -18.53 29.30 -1.98
C PHE A 93 -17.54 29.72 -0.88
N MET A 94 -16.27 29.91 -1.24
CA MET A 94 -15.25 30.35 -0.28
C MET A 94 -15.48 31.77 0.22
N GLU A 95 -15.98 32.67 -0.62
CA GLU A 95 -16.37 34.01 -0.21
C GLU A 95 -17.53 33.98 0.81
N GLU A 96 -18.52 33.13 0.58
CA GLU A 96 -19.65 32.93 1.51
C GLU A 96 -19.18 32.28 2.83
N ALA A 97 -18.38 31.23 2.78
CA ALA A 97 -17.83 30.55 3.95
C ALA A 97 -16.99 31.47 4.83
N THR A 98 -16.14 32.30 4.20
CA THR A 98 -15.33 33.29 4.95
C THR A 98 -16.16 34.41 5.56
N THR A 99 -17.26 34.78 4.93
CA THR A 99 -18.21 35.76 5.48
C THR A 99 -18.95 35.15 6.68
N THR A 100 -19.41 33.91 6.58
CA THR A 100 -20.06 33.18 7.68
C THR A 100 -19.13 33.00 8.86
N ALA A 101 -17.85 32.68 8.63
CA ALA A 101 -16.83 32.58 9.66
C ALA A 101 -16.35 33.90 10.23
N GLN A 102 -16.86 35.02 9.70
CA GLN A 102 -16.48 36.38 10.12
C GLN A 102 -14.97 36.66 9.99
N ILE A 103 -14.35 36.16 8.92
CA ILE A 103 -12.92 36.35 8.65
C ILE A 103 -12.63 37.09 7.35
N ARG A 104 -13.66 37.64 6.71
CA ARG A 104 -13.52 38.35 5.43
C ARG A 104 -12.48 39.45 5.47
N ASP A 105 -12.46 40.22 6.55
CA ASP A 105 -11.51 41.33 6.76
C ASP A 105 -10.08 40.87 7.07
N ARG A 106 -9.89 39.56 7.27
CA ARG A 106 -8.60 38.94 7.59
C ARG A 106 -8.01 38.17 6.40
N ILE A 107 -8.68 38.23 5.25
CA ILE A 107 -8.18 37.58 4.03
C ILE A 107 -7.07 38.44 3.44
N VAL A 108 -5.87 37.85 3.34
CA VAL A 108 -4.72 38.45 2.67
C VAL A 108 -4.67 38.06 1.20
N GLY A 109 -5.21 36.92 0.87
CA GLY A 109 -5.27 36.43 -0.50
C GLY A 109 -6.28 35.32 -0.68
N LEU A 110 -7.02 35.38 -1.78
CA LEU A 110 -7.93 34.35 -2.24
C LEU A 110 -7.68 34.18 -3.74
N GLN A 111 -6.96 33.13 -4.10
CA GLN A 111 -6.46 32.95 -5.47
C GLN A 111 -6.98 31.65 -6.07
N PRO A 112 -7.87 31.73 -7.09
CA PRO A 112 -8.26 30.56 -7.83
C PRO A 112 -7.09 30.05 -8.68
N GLN A 113 -6.90 28.74 -8.72
CA GLN A 113 -5.93 28.07 -9.55
C GLN A 113 -6.57 27.62 -10.86
N ALA A 114 -5.76 27.50 -11.91
CA ALA A 114 -6.25 26.96 -13.17
C ALA A 114 -6.73 25.51 -12.98
N PRO A 115 -7.91 25.15 -13.51
CA PRO A 115 -8.42 23.79 -13.40
C PRO A 115 -7.52 22.81 -14.12
N VAL A 116 -7.29 21.65 -13.50
CA VAL A 116 -6.45 20.57 -14.04
C VAL A 116 -7.31 19.32 -14.20
N VAL A 117 -7.20 18.64 -15.34
CA VAL A 117 -7.89 17.36 -15.56
C VAL A 117 -7.00 16.21 -15.14
N VAL A 118 -7.46 15.43 -14.16
CA VAL A 118 -6.77 14.25 -13.63
C VAL A 118 -7.72 13.06 -13.68
N GLN A 119 -7.35 12.02 -14.41
CA GLN A 119 -8.10 10.75 -14.49
C GLN A 119 -9.60 10.89 -14.85
N GLY A 120 -9.98 11.86 -15.68
CA GLY A 120 -11.38 12.07 -16.07
C GLY A 120 -12.19 12.95 -15.11
N TYR A 121 -11.53 13.54 -14.12
CA TYR A 121 -12.10 14.55 -13.23
C TYR A 121 -11.38 15.88 -13.42
N GLN A 122 -12.14 16.96 -13.42
CA GLN A 122 -11.61 18.31 -13.38
C GLN A 122 -11.45 18.74 -11.93
N GLU A 123 -10.20 18.92 -11.52
CA GLU A 123 -9.83 19.49 -10.21
C GLU A 123 -9.82 21.01 -10.34
N THR A 124 -10.57 21.67 -9.47
CA THR A 124 -10.53 23.12 -9.31
C THR A 124 -10.05 23.43 -7.90
N ALA A 125 -9.01 24.25 -7.76
CA ALA A 125 -8.41 24.60 -6.50
C ALA A 125 -8.49 26.10 -6.22
N VAL A 126 -8.60 26.46 -4.93
CA VAL A 126 -8.51 27.84 -4.45
C VAL A 126 -7.54 27.87 -3.28
N ASP A 127 -6.55 28.77 -3.36
CA ASP A 127 -5.62 29.04 -2.27
C ASP A 127 -6.15 30.23 -1.46
N LEU A 128 -6.44 29.99 -0.17
CA LEU A 128 -6.85 31.00 0.80
C LEU A 128 -5.72 31.26 1.78
N ARG A 129 -5.40 32.52 1.97
CA ARG A 129 -4.48 32.98 3.01
C ARG A 129 -5.17 33.97 3.91
N VAL A 130 -5.15 33.72 5.21
CA VAL A 130 -5.73 34.56 6.26
C VAL A 130 -4.68 34.93 7.29
N ASP A 131 -4.75 36.15 7.81
CA ASP A 131 -3.82 36.70 8.78
C ASP A 131 -4.57 37.13 10.05
N GLY A 132 -4.06 36.73 11.22
CA GLY A 132 -4.54 37.15 12.51
C GLY A 132 -5.95 36.70 12.86
N VAL A 133 -6.35 35.49 12.46
CA VAL A 133 -7.64 34.87 12.80
C VAL A 133 -7.56 34.16 14.15
N SER A 134 -8.65 34.15 14.91
CA SER A 134 -8.75 33.37 16.14
C SER A 134 -9.02 31.87 15.82
N LEU A 135 -8.64 31.00 16.75
CA LEU A 135 -8.90 29.56 16.59
C LEU A 135 -10.39 29.22 16.38
N PRO A 136 -11.35 29.84 17.14
CA PRO A 136 -12.77 29.61 16.88
C PRO A 136 -13.23 30.02 15.48
N GLN A 137 -12.71 31.13 14.95
CA GLN A 137 -13.01 31.57 13.58
C GLN A 137 -12.47 30.60 12.52
N LEU A 138 -11.24 30.12 12.73
CA LEU A 138 -10.65 29.12 11.83
C LEU A 138 -11.44 27.80 11.86
N LEU A 139 -11.86 27.35 13.05
CA LEU A 139 -12.70 26.16 13.19
C LEU A 139 -14.07 26.36 12.54
N ALA A 140 -14.68 27.55 12.66
CA ALA A 140 -15.95 27.86 12.00
C ALA A 140 -15.81 27.80 10.45
N LEU A 141 -14.70 28.29 9.91
CA LEU A 141 -14.40 28.17 8.48
C LEU A 141 -14.28 26.70 8.06
N LEU A 142 -13.49 25.90 8.79
CA LEU A 142 -13.30 24.48 8.51
C LEU A 142 -14.62 23.71 8.58
N ALA A 143 -15.46 24.00 9.59
CA ALA A 143 -16.78 23.41 9.71
C ALA A 143 -17.72 23.81 8.55
N ALA A 144 -17.65 25.05 8.07
CA ALA A 144 -18.41 25.49 6.89
C ALA A 144 -17.98 24.76 5.62
N ILE A 145 -16.67 24.49 5.47
CA ILE A 145 -16.14 23.72 4.33
C ILE A 145 -16.58 22.25 4.44
N GLU A 146 -16.55 21.64 5.62
CA GLU A 146 -16.95 20.24 5.83
C GLU A 146 -18.46 20.04 5.62
N GLN A 147 -19.27 21.04 5.92
CA GLN A 147 -20.72 21.03 5.71
C GLN A 147 -21.14 21.41 4.29
N ALA A 148 -20.20 21.62 3.38
CA ALA A 148 -20.50 21.92 1.99
C ALA A 148 -21.38 20.81 1.38
N PRO A 149 -22.39 21.18 0.58
CA PRO A 149 -23.28 20.20 -0.06
C PRO A 149 -22.61 19.41 -1.18
N TYR A 150 -21.39 19.77 -1.57
CA TYR A 150 -20.61 19.19 -2.66
C TYR A 150 -19.28 18.66 -2.13
N ASP A 151 -18.55 17.91 -2.96
CA ASP A 151 -17.21 17.40 -2.64
C ASP A 151 -16.20 18.57 -2.65
N VAL A 152 -16.10 19.23 -1.51
CA VAL A 152 -15.13 20.29 -1.23
C VAL A 152 -14.19 19.81 -0.15
N GLN A 153 -12.89 19.73 -0.45
CA GLN A 153 -11.89 19.16 0.46
C GLN A 153 -10.78 20.15 0.74
N VAL A 154 -10.28 20.13 1.99
CA VAL A 154 -9.05 20.85 2.36
C VAL A 154 -7.86 19.95 2.05
N HIS A 155 -7.15 20.26 0.97
CA HIS A 155 -5.99 19.47 0.53
C HIS A 155 -4.71 19.81 1.30
N HIS A 156 -4.55 21.07 1.68
CA HIS A 156 -3.41 21.52 2.46
C HIS A 156 -3.86 22.56 3.48
N LEU A 157 -3.38 22.41 4.71
CA LEU A 157 -3.63 23.36 5.79
C LEU A 157 -2.31 23.62 6.52
N GLN A 158 -1.88 24.87 6.52
CA GLN A 158 -0.75 25.34 7.30
C GLN A 158 -1.20 26.42 8.28
N ILE A 159 -0.94 26.23 9.55
CA ILE A 159 -1.29 27.17 10.61
C ILE A 159 -0.01 27.60 11.32
N LYS A 160 0.14 28.89 11.54
CA LYS A 160 1.26 29.46 12.30
C LYS A 160 0.72 30.46 13.33
N PRO A 161 1.23 30.47 14.55
CA PRO A 161 0.92 31.57 15.48
C PRO A 161 1.49 32.87 14.94
N LYS A 162 0.73 33.95 15.06
CA LYS A 162 1.19 35.27 14.65
C LYS A 162 2.30 35.75 15.59
N TYR A 163 3.36 36.34 15.03
CA TYR A 163 4.55 36.73 15.75
C TYR A 163 4.24 37.75 16.88
N ASP A 164 3.40 38.77 16.58
CA ASP A 164 3.07 39.86 17.52
C ASP A 164 2.06 39.43 18.58
N ASN A 165 1.19 38.47 18.30
CA ASN A 165 0.17 38.00 19.22
C ASN A 165 -0.12 36.52 18.98
N PRO A 166 0.44 35.59 19.79
CA PRO A 166 0.30 34.14 19.60
C PRO A 166 -1.14 33.59 19.75
N VAL A 167 -2.07 34.41 20.27
CA VAL A 167 -3.50 34.06 20.34
C VAL A 167 -4.13 34.07 18.93
N ASN A 168 -3.60 34.89 18.04
CA ASN A 168 -4.02 34.97 16.65
C ASN A 168 -3.18 34.06 15.79
N LEU A 169 -3.80 33.52 14.76
CA LEU A 169 -3.23 32.53 13.86
C LEU A 169 -3.18 33.05 12.41
N ASP A 170 -2.09 32.81 11.76
CA ASP A 170 -1.96 32.96 10.31
C ASP A 170 -2.17 31.59 9.69
N ALA A 171 -3.10 31.48 8.74
CA ALA A 171 -3.39 30.21 8.10
C ALA A 171 -3.34 30.30 6.58
N THR A 172 -2.82 29.25 5.97
CA THR A 172 -2.85 29.05 4.52
C THR A 172 -3.54 27.73 4.24
N LEU A 173 -4.60 27.80 3.43
CA LEU A 173 -5.41 26.64 3.07
C LEU A 173 -5.42 26.49 1.56
N ARG A 174 -5.33 25.25 1.08
CA ARG A 174 -5.67 24.89 -0.30
C ARG A 174 -6.92 24.04 -0.27
N ILE A 175 -7.95 24.54 -0.90
CA ILE A 175 -9.25 23.91 -0.98
C ILE A 175 -9.45 23.44 -2.42
N VAL A 176 -9.91 22.21 -2.60
CA VAL A 176 -10.12 21.58 -3.91
C VAL A 176 -11.54 21.04 -4.03
N THR A 177 -12.05 21.01 -5.26
CA THR A 177 -13.28 20.30 -5.61
C THR A 177 -13.08 19.56 -6.91
N TYR A 178 -13.77 18.43 -7.06
CA TYR A 178 -13.68 17.56 -8.21
C TYR A 178 -15.01 17.53 -8.96
N ALA A 179 -14.98 17.81 -10.23
CA ALA A 179 -16.12 17.68 -11.12
C ALA A 179 -15.83 16.64 -12.20
N LYS A 180 -16.77 15.77 -12.50
CA LYS A 180 -16.60 14.80 -13.59
C LYS A 180 -16.66 15.51 -14.93
N VAL A 181 -15.66 15.26 -15.80
CA VAL A 181 -15.60 15.81 -17.17
C VAL A 181 -16.44 14.98 -18.11
#